data_89e480803b4b01c1259ef3343e4d669e
#
_entry.id   89e480803b4b01c1259ef3343e4d669e
#
_cell.length_a   1.000
_cell.length_b   1.000
_cell.length_c   1.000
_cell.angle_alpha   90.00
_cell.angle_beta   90.00
_cell.angle_gamma   90.00
#
_symmetry.space_group_name_H-M   'P 1'
#
loop_
_entity.id
_entity.type
_entity.pdbx_description
1 polymer ?
#
loop_
_entity_poly.entity_id
_entity_poly.type
_entity_poly.pdbx_seq_one_letter_code
_entity_poly.pdbx_strand_id
1 'polypeptide(L)'
;MSTMSSQKAGLITGIALAIGLQFLPLPEGLSREAWLLASLGLLMASWWATEAIPIAATALIPIAIFPLLGITTTGGATAPYASPIVMLLLGGFIVALSIEKWNLHTRIALNIVAKFGGHPAALIGGFMLASALLSMWISNTATTLMMIPIALRVAQEVEREGVSSKYFAPALALGVAYAASIGGMGTPVGTPTNLIAIGFLRNEFGQALDFATWMGMGLPAVLLMIPVGWFVLTRLAFNLKGAGESSAAEEMVRSELVGLGKMTTPELRVATLFGTVALLWMGRSLPAELLTWTPFFSGEGWNWGWNPLLAWLTDTLGIPVAIQMTDTQIAVM
;
A
#
# COMPACT_ATOMS: atom_id res chain seq x y z
N MET A 1 -28.73 -2.98 16.18
CA MET A 1 -29.96 -2.50 15.55
C MET A 1 -29.81 -1.16 14.78
N SER A 2 -28.80 -0.31 15.07
CA SER A 2 -28.58 0.99 14.39
C SER A 2 -28.01 0.87 12.95
N THR A 3 -27.19 -0.12 12.67
CA THR A 3 -26.53 -0.31 11.36
C THR A 3 -27.51 -0.66 10.23
N MET A 4 -28.47 -1.55 10.48
CA MET A 4 -29.48 -1.91 9.49
C MET A 4 -30.42 -0.74 9.12
N SER A 5 -30.64 0.22 10.03
CA SER A 5 -31.39 1.44 9.74
C SER A 5 -30.59 2.38 8.84
N SER A 6 -29.30 2.54 9.10
CA SER A 6 -28.39 3.40 8.32
C SER A 6 -28.25 2.92 6.88
N GLN A 7 -28.06 1.61 6.66
CA GLN A 7 -27.94 1.03 5.32
C GLN A 7 -29.20 1.21 4.48
N LYS A 8 -30.37 0.96 5.07
CA LYS A 8 -31.66 1.16 4.37
C LYS A 8 -31.88 2.64 4.04
N ALA A 9 -31.58 3.53 4.99
CA ALA A 9 -31.67 4.96 4.75
C ALA A 9 -30.72 5.39 3.62
N GLY A 10 -29.47 4.92 3.64
CA GLY A 10 -28.49 5.20 2.60
C GLY A 10 -28.89 4.71 1.22
N LEU A 11 -29.49 3.52 1.13
CA LEU A 11 -29.98 2.96 -0.12
C LEU A 11 -31.05 3.86 -0.74
N ILE A 12 -32.04 4.27 0.05
CA ILE A 12 -33.12 5.13 -0.41
C ILE A 12 -32.60 6.54 -0.73
N THR A 13 -31.78 7.11 0.13
CA THR A 13 -31.22 8.46 -0.04
C THR A 13 -30.34 8.54 -1.30
N GLY A 14 -29.49 7.55 -1.56
CA GLY A 14 -28.69 7.53 -2.77
C GLY A 14 -29.51 7.52 -4.05
N ILE A 15 -30.57 6.67 -4.11
CA ILE A 15 -31.50 6.63 -5.25
C ILE A 15 -32.24 7.95 -5.39
N ALA A 16 -32.75 8.48 -4.27
CA ALA A 16 -33.52 9.74 -4.28
C ALA A 16 -32.65 10.93 -4.75
N LEU A 17 -31.40 11.01 -4.31
CA LEU A 17 -30.45 12.03 -4.77
C LEU A 17 -30.14 11.91 -6.27
N ALA A 18 -29.87 10.69 -6.75
CA ALA A 18 -29.58 10.47 -8.15
C ALA A 18 -30.76 10.81 -9.07
N ILE A 19 -31.96 10.39 -8.69
CA ILE A 19 -33.20 10.71 -9.43
C ILE A 19 -33.52 12.19 -9.26
N GLY A 20 -33.43 12.73 -8.04
CA GLY A 20 -33.75 14.13 -7.75
C GLY A 20 -32.90 15.11 -8.55
N LEU A 21 -31.63 14.78 -8.76
CA LEU A 21 -30.72 15.60 -9.57
C LEU A 21 -31.18 15.72 -11.03
N GLN A 22 -31.90 14.73 -11.56
CA GLN A 22 -32.39 14.76 -12.94
C GLN A 22 -33.60 15.70 -13.15
N PHE A 23 -34.27 16.11 -12.08
CA PHE A 23 -35.34 17.12 -12.13
C PHE A 23 -34.80 18.56 -12.07
N LEU A 24 -33.52 18.74 -11.77
CA LEU A 24 -32.89 20.05 -11.81
C LEU A 24 -32.50 20.42 -13.27
N PRO A 25 -32.53 21.71 -13.61
CA PRO A 25 -32.09 22.14 -14.92
C PRO A 25 -30.61 21.78 -15.15
N LEU A 26 -30.33 21.39 -16.40
CA LEU A 26 -28.93 21.10 -16.80
C LEU A 26 -28.07 22.37 -16.68
N PRO A 27 -26.98 22.37 -15.92
CA PRO A 27 -26.09 23.53 -15.83
C PRO A 27 -25.49 23.92 -17.19
N GLU A 28 -25.34 25.22 -17.42
CA GLU A 28 -24.71 25.72 -18.64
C GLU A 28 -23.30 25.17 -18.80
N GLY A 29 -22.97 24.66 -19.98
CA GLY A 29 -21.66 24.10 -20.30
C GLY A 29 -21.48 22.62 -19.96
N LEU A 30 -22.45 21.95 -19.30
CA LEU A 30 -22.41 20.51 -19.06
C LEU A 30 -23.18 19.74 -20.15
N SER A 31 -22.62 18.60 -20.58
CA SER A 31 -23.35 17.66 -21.44
C SER A 31 -24.36 16.84 -20.63
N ARG A 32 -25.35 16.26 -21.30
CA ARG A 32 -26.34 15.39 -20.68
C ARG A 32 -25.69 14.16 -20.04
N GLU A 33 -24.68 13.59 -20.72
CA GLU A 33 -23.91 12.44 -20.23
C GLU A 33 -23.14 12.79 -18.96
N ALA A 34 -22.51 13.97 -18.90
CA ALA A 34 -21.80 14.44 -17.71
C ALA A 34 -22.74 14.64 -16.53
N TRP A 35 -24.00 15.11 -16.79
CA TRP A 35 -25.02 15.26 -15.75
C TRP A 35 -25.51 13.91 -15.21
N LEU A 36 -25.70 12.92 -16.09
CA LEU A 36 -26.00 11.55 -15.71
C LEU A 36 -24.87 10.94 -14.89
N LEU A 37 -23.62 11.17 -15.31
CA LEU A 37 -22.43 10.71 -14.57
C LEU A 37 -22.37 11.32 -13.17
N ALA A 38 -22.66 12.62 -13.02
CA ALA A 38 -22.73 13.28 -11.71
C ALA A 38 -23.79 12.64 -10.79
N SER A 39 -24.98 12.30 -11.35
CA SER A 39 -26.04 11.62 -10.60
C SER A 39 -25.60 10.25 -10.09
N LEU A 40 -24.94 9.46 -10.94
CA LEU A 40 -24.41 8.15 -10.55
C LEU A 40 -23.26 8.29 -9.55
N GLY A 41 -22.45 9.33 -9.67
CA GLY A 41 -21.41 9.67 -8.69
C GLY A 41 -21.99 9.92 -7.31
N LEU A 42 -23.10 10.68 -7.22
CA LEU A 42 -23.82 10.92 -5.96
C LEU A 42 -24.42 9.63 -5.38
N LEU A 43 -25.03 8.79 -6.21
CA LEU A 43 -25.52 7.47 -5.81
C LEU A 43 -24.40 6.64 -5.18
N MET A 44 -23.31 6.48 -5.91
CA MET A 44 -22.18 5.65 -5.49
C MET A 44 -21.51 6.20 -4.22
N ALA A 45 -21.29 7.50 -4.14
CA ALA A 45 -20.73 8.16 -2.95
C ALA A 45 -21.62 7.95 -1.72
N SER A 46 -22.95 8.11 -1.89
CA SER A 46 -23.95 7.89 -0.85
C SER A 46 -23.94 6.44 -0.35
N TRP A 47 -23.88 5.47 -1.28
CA TRP A 47 -23.85 4.05 -0.95
C TRP A 47 -22.54 3.60 -0.35
N TRP A 48 -21.40 4.19 -0.75
CA TRP A 48 -20.10 3.94 -0.11
C TRP A 48 -20.06 4.49 1.32
N ALA A 49 -20.54 5.72 1.53
CA ALA A 49 -20.53 6.35 2.84
C ALA A 49 -21.42 5.64 3.86
N THR A 50 -22.53 5.03 3.40
CA THR A 50 -23.50 4.36 4.26
C THR A 50 -23.39 2.84 4.26
N GLU A 51 -22.47 2.28 3.43
CA GLU A 51 -22.37 0.84 3.17
C GLU A 51 -23.73 0.20 2.87
N ALA A 52 -24.55 0.91 2.08
CA ALA A 52 -25.92 0.49 1.72
C ALA A 52 -25.96 -0.88 1.06
N ILE A 53 -24.97 -1.14 0.20
CA ILE A 53 -24.62 -2.46 -0.38
C ILE A 53 -23.10 -2.66 -0.25
N PRO A 54 -22.56 -3.88 -0.41
CA PRO A 54 -21.13 -4.10 -0.38
C PRO A 54 -20.37 -3.15 -1.31
N ILE A 55 -19.28 -2.56 -0.83
CA ILE A 55 -18.46 -1.56 -1.55
C ILE A 55 -18.09 -2.06 -2.95
N ALA A 56 -17.70 -3.35 -3.06
CA ALA A 56 -17.37 -3.97 -4.34
C ALA A 56 -18.56 -4.02 -5.32
N ALA A 57 -19.79 -4.25 -4.82
CA ALA A 57 -20.98 -4.23 -5.66
C ALA A 57 -21.29 -2.81 -6.16
N THR A 58 -21.16 -1.79 -5.30
CA THR A 58 -21.29 -0.39 -5.70
C THR A 58 -20.27 -0.03 -6.79
N ALA A 59 -19.02 -0.51 -6.66
CA ALA A 59 -17.98 -0.27 -7.64
C ALA A 59 -18.27 -0.88 -9.03
N LEU A 60 -19.14 -1.87 -9.14
CA LEU A 60 -19.52 -2.50 -10.42
C LEU A 60 -20.71 -1.81 -11.13
N ILE A 61 -21.37 -0.85 -10.49
CA ILE A 61 -22.50 -0.10 -11.07
C ILE A 61 -22.15 0.52 -12.44
N PRO A 62 -20.99 1.15 -12.67
CA PRO A 62 -20.63 1.74 -13.95
C PRO A 62 -20.68 0.74 -15.10
N ILE A 63 -20.26 -0.51 -14.90
CA ILE A 63 -20.27 -1.54 -15.96
C ILE A 63 -21.69 -1.79 -16.48
N ALA A 64 -22.67 -1.83 -15.57
CA ALA A 64 -24.05 -2.11 -15.94
C ALA A 64 -24.78 -0.85 -16.43
N ILE A 65 -24.57 0.28 -15.77
CA ILE A 65 -25.42 1.47 -15.95
C ILE A 65 -24.91 2.41 -17.04
N PHE A 66 -23.58 2.57 -17.22
CA PHE A 66 -23.05 3.49 -18.23
C PHE A 66 -23.48 3.15 -19.66
N PRO A 67 -23.43 1.87 -20.10
CA PRO A 67 -23.92 1.51 -21.42
C PRO A 67 -25.43 1.70 -21.57
N LEU A 68 -26.22 1.39 -20.52
CA LEU A 68 -27.69 1.56 -20.53
C LEU A 68 -28.10 3.02 -20.66
N LEU A 69 -27.33 3.94 -20.09
CA LEU A 69 -27.60 5.38 -20.16
C LEU A 69 -26.93 6.06 -21.37
N GLY A 70 -26.25 5.28 -22.22
CA GLY A 70 -25.55 5.83 -23.39
C GLY A 70 -24.31 6.67 -23.07
N ILE A 71 -23.80 6.61 -21.83
CA ILE A 71 -22.60 7.37 -21.40
C ILE A 71 -21.36 6.84 -22.12
N THR A 72 -21.25 5.51 -22.28
CA THR A 72 -20.18 4.86 -23.04
C THR A 72 -20.62 3.48 -23.53
N THR A 73 -19.80 2.85 -24.37
CA THR A 73 -20.04 1.47 -24.80
C THR A 73 -19.73 0.48 -23.66
N THR A 74 -20.24 -0.76 -23.78
CA THR A 74 -19.89 -1.83 -22.81
C THR A 74 -18.39 -2.05 -22.72
N GLY A 75 -17.66 -2.04 -23.85
CA GLY A 75 -16.20 -2.12 -23.86
C GLY A 75 -15.52 -0.96 -23.13
N GLY A 76 -16.01 0.26 -23.35
CA GLY A 76 -15.52 1.45 -22.64
C GLY A 76 -15.77 1.40 -21.14
N ALA A 77 -16.92 0.86 -20.71
CA ALA A 77 -17.24 0.71 -19.29
C ALA A 77 -16.41 -0.40 -18.61
N THR A 78 -16.06 -1.47 -19.32
CA THR A 78 -15.32 -2.62 -18.74
C THR A 78 -13.80 -2.47 -18.81
N ALA A 79 -13.26 -1.79 -19.82
CA ALA A 79 -11.82 -1.66 -20.04
C ALA A 79 -11.02 -1.14 -18.80
N PRO A 80 -11.50 -0.15 -18.01
CA PRO A 80 -10.79 0.30 -16.83
C PRO A 80 -10.61 -0.78 -15.75
N TYR A 81 -11.51 -1.74 -15.64
CA TYR A 81 -11.46 -2.82 -14.65
C TYR A 81 -10.42 -3.89 -14.97
N ALA A 82 -9.99 -4.00 -16.22
CA ALA A 82 -8.93 -4.90 -16.66
C ALA A 82 -7.67 -4.14 -17.13
N SER A 83 -7.51 -2.91 -16.68
CA SER A 83 -6.33 -2.11 -17.04
C SER A 83 -5.03 -2.72 -16.47
N PRO A 84 -3.86 -2.45 -17.08
CA PRO A 84 -2.58 -2.92 -16.55
C PRO A 84 -2.35 -2.54 -15.07
N ILE A 85 -2.83 -1.38 -14.65
CA ILE A 85 -2.74 -0.90 -13.27
C ILE A 85 -3.56 -1.79 -12.31
N VAL A 86 -4.78 -2.18 -12.70
CA VAL A 86 -5.62 -3.08 -11.90
C VAL A 86 -5.00 -4.48 -11.83
N MET A 87 -4.42 -4.96 -12.91
CA MET A 87 -3.72 -6.26 -12.91
C MET A 87 -2.46 -6.23 -12.05
N LEU A 88 -1.71 -5.13 -12.05
CA LEU A 88 -0.57 -4.94 -11.15
C LEU A 88 -1.00 -4.97 -9.68
N LEU A 89 -2.10 -4.27 -9.34
CA LEU A 89 -2.71 -4.32 -8.00
C LEU A 89 -3.10 -5.74 -7.60
N LEU A 90 -3.78 -6.45 -8.49
CA LEU A 90 -4.23 -7.81 -8.25
C LEU A 90 -3.05 -8.73 -7.91
N GLY A 91 -1.99 -8.69 -8.73
CA GLY A 91 -0.78 -9.47 -8.48
C GLY A 91 -0.09 -9.10 -7.16
N GLY A 92 0.05 -7.79 -6.89
CA GLY A 92 0.58 -7.29 -5.63
C GLY A 92 -0.23 -7.77 -4.42
N PHE A 93 -1.55 -7.76 -4.50
CA PHE A 93 -2.42 -8.26 -3.42
C PHE A 93 -2.32 -9.78 -3.23
N ILE A 94 -2.18 -10.57 -4.29
CA ILE A 94 -1.97 -12.02 -4.17
C ILE A 94 -0.66 -12.31 -3.42
N VAL A 95 0.41 -11.59 -3.74
CA VAL A 95 1.69 -11.71 -3.02
C VAL A 95 1.52 -11.28 -1.56
N ALA A 96 0.86 -10.15 -1.29
CA ALA A 96 0.59 -9.66 0.05
C ALA A 96 -0.22 -10.65 0.89
N LEU A 97 -1.32 -11.20 0.34
CA LEU A 97 -2.13 -12.23 0.99
C LEU A 97 -1.33 -13.51 1.29
N SER A 98 -0.37 -13.86 0.43
CA SER A 98 0.51 -15.00 0.66
C SER A 98 1.44 -14.77 1.85
N ILE A 99 2.03 -13.56 1.96
CA ILE A 99 2.86 -13.13 3.10
C ILE A 99 2.04 -13.17 4.40
N GLU A 100 0.79 -12.71 4.33
CA GLU A 100 -0.14 -12.68 5.46
C GLU A 100 -0.55 -14.09 5.89
N LYS A 101 -0.99 -14.92 4.95
CA LYS A 101 -1.46 -16.30 5.21
C LYS A 101 -0.43 -17.17 5.92
N TRP A 102 0.84 -17.00 5.61
CA TRP A 102 1.94 -17.80 6.16
C TRP A 102 2.70 -17.08 7.27
N ASN A 103 2.16 -16.00 7.83
CA ASN A 103 2.73 -15.22 8.95
C ASN A 103 4.18 -14.73 8.75
N LEU A 104 4.64 -14.63 7.51
CA LEU A 104 5.98 -14.14 7.19
C LEU A 104 6.16 -12.69 7.67
N HIS A 105 5.11 -11.88 7.57
CA HIS A 105 5.07 -10.50 8.05
C HIS A 105 5.37 -10.37 9.54
N THR A 106 4.81 -11.26 10.38
CA THR A 106 5.04 -11.28 11.84
C THR A 106 6.50 -11.57 12.14
N ARG A 107 7.09 -12.54 11.45
CA ARG A 107 8.51 -12.87 11.59
C ARG A 107 9.41 -11.69 11.22
N ILE A 108 9.13 -11.03 10.09
CA ILE A 108 9.89 -9.84 9.65
C ILE A 108 9.77 -8.73 10.70
N ALA A 109 8.54 -8.43 11.15
CA ALA A 109 8.28 -7.39 12.13
C ALA A 109 9.01 -7.63 13.45
N LEU A 110 8.85 -8.81 14.03
CA LEU A 110 9.48 -9.15 15.31
C LEU A 110 11.01 -9.13 15.23
N ASN A 111 11.59 -9.59 14.11
CA ASN A 111 13.05 -9.50 13.91
C ASN A 111 13.55 -8.05 13.83
N ILE A 112 12.74 -7.14 13.30
CA ILE A 112 13.08 -5.71 13.26
C ILE A 112 12.98 -5.14 14.67
N VAL A 113 11.82 -5.30 15.32
CA VAL A 113 11.54 -4.74 16.66
C VAL A 113 12.54 -5.23 17.70
N ALA A 114 12.93 -6.51 17.66
CA ALA A 114 13.89 -7.12 18.59
C ALA A 114 15.29 -6.43 18.57
N LYS A 115 15.63 -5.69 17.51
CA LYS A 115 16.91 -4.96 17.43
C LYS A 115 16.90 -3.62 18.16
N PHE A 116 15.76 -3.15 18.63
CA PHE A 116 15.62 -1.81 19.23
C PHE A 116 15.69 -1.80 20.76
N GLY A 117 15.74 -2.99 21.40
CA GLY A 117 15.82 -3.10 22.86
C GLY A 117 14.53 -2.68 23.58
N GLY A 118 14.60 -2.52 24.90
CA GLY A 118 13.45 -2.27 25.79
C GLY A 118 13.12 -0.79 26.02
N HIS A 119 13.88 0.16 25.51
CA HIS A 119 13.60 1.58 25.74
C HIS A 119 12.34 2.03 24.98
N PRO A 120 11.31 2.65 25.63
CA PRO A 120 10.03 2.96 25.02
C PRO A 120 10.10 3.74 23.70
N ALA A 121 10.95 4.77 23.62
CA ALA A 121 11.11 5.54 22.38
C ALA A 121 11.74 4.70 21.26
N ALA A 122 12.68 3.81 21.59
CA ALA A 122 13.29 2.90 20.62
C ALA A 122 12.29 1.84 20.16
N LEU A 123 11.46 1.28 21.05
CA LEU A 123 10.37 0.39 20.69
C LEU A 123 9.40 1.03 19.70
N ILE A 124 8.98 2.29 19.96
CA ILE A 124 8.15 3.03 19.00
C ILE A 124 8.85 3.10 17.64
N GLY A 125 10.15 3.44 17.61
CA GLY A 125 10.93 3.49 16.38
C GLY A 125 11.00 2.13 15.66
N GLY A 126 11.22 1.05 16.40
CA GLY A 126 11.24 -0.31 15.88
C GLY A 126 9.90 -0.74 15.26
N PHE A 127 8.80 -0.48 15.96
CA PHE A 127 7.46 -0.74 15.44
C PHE A 127 7.11 0.14 14.24
N MET A 128 7.50 1.41 14.24
CA MET A 128 7.33 2.30 13.09
C MET A 128 8.13 1.80 11.89
N LEU A 129 9.38 1.43 12.06
CA LEU A 129 10.22 0.90 10.97
C LEU A 129 9.65 -0.41 10.42
N ALA A 130 9.25 -1.33 11.30
CA ALA A 130 8.64 -2.59 10.89
C ALA A 130 7.34 -2.36 10.10
N SER A 131 6.46 -1.50 10.61
CA SER A 131 5.19 -1.16 9.97
C SER A 131 5.41 -0.48 8.62
N ALA A 132 6.36 0.45 8.51
CA ALA A 132 6.67 1.11 7.25
C ALA A 132 7.18 0.12 6.20
N LEU A 133 8.13 -0.74 6.56
CA LEU A 133 8.69 -1.74 5.64
C LEU A 133 7.66 -2.76 5.17
N LEU A 134 6.79 -3.23 6.06
CA LEU A 134 5.70 -4.13 5.69
C LEU A 134 4.67 -3.44 4.79
N SER A 135 4.30 -2.20 5.12
CA SER A 135 3.27 -1.47 4.39
C SER A 135 3.71 -1.02 2.99
N MET A 136 4.98 -1.11 2.65
CA MET A 136 5.44 -0.97 1.27
C MET A 136 4.90 -2.08 0.36
N TRP A 137 4.51 -3.24 0.91
CA TRP A 137 4.14 -4.44 0.16
C TRP A 137 2.75 -4.97 0.50
N ILE A 138 2.26 -4.64 1.69
CA ILE A 138 0.96 -5.05 2.23
C ILE A 138 0.16 -3.78 2.46
N SER A 139 -1.17 -3.82 2.34
CA SER A 139 -1.99 -2.62 2.54
C SER A 139 -1.79 -2.01 3.94
N ASN A 140 -1.89 -0.67 4.03
CA ASN A 140 -1.72 0.07 5.28
C ASN A 140 -2.65 -0.46 6.38
N THR A 141 -3.90 -0.75 6.02
CA THR A 141 -4.90 -1.27 6.96
C THR A 141 -4.51 -2.65 7.49
N ALA A 142 -4.13 -3.59 6.60
CA ALA A 142 -3.72 -4.93 7.01
C ALA A 142 -2.47 -4.86 7.91
N THR A 143 -1.46 -4.08 7.52
CA THR A 143 -0.25 -3.87 8.34
C THR A 143 -0.60 -3.32 9.72
N THR A 144 -1.46 -2.31 9.79
CA THR A 144 -1.87 -1.72 11.07
C THR A 144 -2.63 -2.72 11.93
N LEU A 145 -3.61 -3.42 11.38
CA LEU A 145 -4.40 -4.42 12.11
C LEU A 145 -3.55 -5.59 12.64
N MET A 146 -2.49 -5.96 11.94
CA MET A 146 -1.57 -7.01 12.37
C MET A 146 -0.57 -6.53 13.44
N MET A 147 -0.07 -5.31 13.30
CA MET A 147 0.94 -4.77 14.20
C MET A 147 0.37 -4.26 15.53
N ILE A 148 -0.86 -3.72 15.55
CA ILE A 148 -1.49 -3.16 16.74
C ILE A 148 -1.61 -4.20 17.89
N PRO A 149 -2.10 -5.44 17.69
CA PRO A 149 -2.18 -6.42 18.78
C PRO A 149 -0.82 -6.72 19.40
N ILE A 150 0.24 -6.81 18.61
CA ILE A 150 1.60 -7.04 19.10
C ILE A 150 2.08 -5.82 19.89
N ALA A 151 1.89 -4.63 19.34
CA ALA A 151 2.26 -3.37 19.96
C ALA A 151 1.56 -3.18 21.34
N LEU A 152 0.26 -3.48 21.40
CA LEU A 152 -0.50 -3.37 22.65
C LEU A 152 -0.04 -4.37 23.71
N ARG A 153 0.32 -5.59 23.34
CA ARG A 153 0.89 -6.57 24.29
C ARG A 153 2.23 -6.07 24.84
N VAL A 154 3.10 -5.54 23.98
CA VAL A 154 4.37 -4.92 24.42
C VAL A 154 4.08 -3.73 25.36
N ALA A 155 3.13 -2.89 25.02
CA ALA A 155 2.76 -1.74 25.86
C ALA A 155 2.26 -2.16 27.26
N GLN A 156 1.48 -3.24 27.33
CA GLN A 156 1.01 -3.80 28.61
C GLN A 156 2.15 -4.32 29.48
N GLU A 157 3.16 -4.98 28.91
CA GLU A 157 4.32 -5.45 29.69
C GLU A 157 5.16 -4.27 30.20
N VAL A 158 5.39 -3.26 29.38
CA VAL A 158 6.09 -2.02 29.81
C VAL A 158 5.33 -1.32 30.93
N GLU A 159 4.01 -1.30 30.87
CA GLU A 159 3.15 -0.72 31.89
C GLU A 159 3.18 -1.51 33.20
N ARG A 160 3.20 -2.84 33.14
CA ARG A 160 3.31 -3.73 34.31
C ARG A 160 4.62 -3.55 35.08
N GLU A 161 5.73 -3.28 34.41
CA GLU A 161 7.00 -2.96 35.07
C GLU A 161 7.01 -1.57 35.71
N GLY A 162 6.01 -0.73 35.48
CA GLY A 162 5.94 0.63 36.03
C GLY A 162 6.98 1.59 35.44
N VAL A 163 7.63 1.21 34.37
CA VAL A 163 8.70 2.00 33.72
C VAL A 163 8.14 2.96 32.65
N SER A 164 6.83 2.95 32.41
CA SER A 164 6.18 3.62 31.29
C SER A 164 5.42 4.90 31.69
N SER A 165 5.40 5.84 30.78
CA SER A 165 4.42 6.93 30.77
C SER A 165 3.05 6.41 30.31
N LYS A 166 1.94 6.90 30.88
CA LYS A 166 0.56 6.64 30.44
C LYS A 166 0.32 6.95 28.94
N TYR A 167 1.27 7.62 28.31
CA TYR A 167 1.22 7.98 26.88
C TYR A 167 1.92 7.00 25.97
N PHE A 168 2.56 5.95 26.50
CA PHE A 168 3.34 5.02 25.69
C PHE A 168 2.45 4.20 24.73
N ALA A 169 1.38 3.58 25.23
CA ALA A 169 0.48 2.79 24.40
C ALA A 169 -0.19 3.62 23.28
N PRO A 170 -0.74 4.84 23.54
CA PRO A 170 -1.23 5.70 22.48
C PRO A 170 -0.14 6.12 21.47
N ALA A 171 1.06 6.47 21.94
CA ALA A 171 2.17 6.87 21.06
C ALA A 171 2.61 5.71 20.15
N LEU A 172 2.67 4.49 20.69
CA LEU A 172 3.03 3.27 19.98
C LEU A 172 1.97 2.92 18.91
N ALA A 173 0.68 2.97 19.28
CA ALA A 173 -0.41 2.68 18.36
C ALA A 173 -0.48 3.69 17.20
N LEU A 174 -0.35 4.99 17.49
CA LEU A 174 -0.30 6.03 16.47
C LEU A 174 0.97 5.92 15.62
N GLY A 175 2.10 5.56 16.23
CA GLY A 175 3.35 5.30 15.52
C GLY A 175 3.19 4.22 14.46
N VAL A 176 2.57 3.09 14.82
CA VAL A 176 2.25 2.00 13.88
C VAL A 176 1.36 2.49 12.73
N ALA A 177 0.26 3.20 13.04
CA ALA A 177 -0.70 3.65 12.04
C ALA A 177 -0.10 4.67 11.06
N TYR A 178 0.62 5.67 11.58
CA TYR A 178 1.30 6.66 10.72
C TYR A 178 2.42 6.03 9.90
N ALA A 179 3.20 5.14 10.51
CA ALA A 179 4.27 4.47 9.81
C ALA A 179 3.75 3.55 8.70
N ALA A 180 2.63 2.87 8.90
CA ALA A 180 1.98 2.11 7.83
C ALA A 180 1.55 3.02 6.68
N SER A 181 0.94 4.18 6.97
CA SER A 181 0.53 5.14 5.94
C SER A 181 1.71 5.74 5.19
N ILE A 182 2.77 6.12 5.91
CA ILE A 182 4.01 6.66 5.32
C ILE A 182 4.71 5.57 4.48
N GLY A 183 4.85 4.36 5.01
CA GLY A 183 5.49 3.24 4.33
C GLY A 183 4.80 2.87 3.02
N GLY A 184 3.46 2.90 3.01
CA GLY A 184 2.66 2.61 1.82
C GLY A 184 2.98 3.51 0.61
N MET A 185 3.56 4.69 0.81
CA MET A 185 4.01 5.56 -0.28
C MET A 185 5.30 5.07 -0.95
N GLY A 186 6.06 4.20 -0.29
CA GLY A 186 7.41 3.80 -0.72
C GLY A 186 7.46 2.97 -1.99
N THR A 187 6.40 2.24 -2.33
CA THR A 187 6.32 1.43 -3.56
C THR A 187 5.00 1.66 -4.29
N PRO A 188 4.90 1.38 -5.59
CA PRO A 188 3.64 1.48 -6.34
C PRO A 188 2.50 0.66 -5.74
N VAL A 189 2.80 -0.54 -5.22
CA VAL A 189 1.82 -1.52 -4.71
C VAL A 189 1.47 -1.35 -3.23
N GLY A 190 2.21 -0.53 -2.49
CA GLY A 190 1.98 -0.32 -1.05
C GLY A 190 0.61 0.28 -0.74
N THR A 191 0.08 1.13 -1.61
CA THR A 191 -1.30 1.61 -1.53
C THR A 191 -1.91 1.81 -2.91
N PRO A 192 -3.21 1.51 -3.12
CA PRO A 192 -3.91 1.73 -4.39
C PRO A 192 -3.82 3.17 -4.91
N THR A 193 -3.73 4.14 -4.01
CA THR A 193 -3.62 5.56 -4.36
C THR A 193 -2.40 5.88 -5.20
N ASN A 194 -1.27 5.19 -4.96
CA ASN A 194 -0.05 5.37 -5.74
C ASN A 194 -0.27 4.97 -7.20
N LEU A 195 -0.92 3.84 -7.43
CA LEU A 195 -1.20 3.38 -8.80
C LEU A 195 -2.24 4.23 -9.52
N ILE A 196 -3.21 4.80 -8.78
CA ILE A 196 -4.12 5.80 -9.34
C ILE A 196 -3.34 7.04 -9.78
N ALA A 197 -2.42 7.53 -8.94
CA ALA A 197 -1.56 8.66 -9.29
C ALA A 197 -0.67 8.36 -10.50
N ILE A 198 -0.05 7.17 -10.56
CA ILE A 198 0.75 6.72 -11.72
C ILE A 198 -0.12 6.68 -12.98
N GLY A 199 -1.34 6.13 -12.87
CA GLY A 199 -2.29 6.08 -13.98
C GLY A 199 -2.68 7.47 -14.48
N PHE A 200 -2.96 8.38 -13.57
CA PHE A 200 -3.29 9.77 -13.88
C PHE A 200 -2.11 10.46 -14.59
N LEU A 201 -0.91 10.38 -14.05
CA LEU A 201 0.29 10.97 -14.65
C LEU A 201 0.56 10.42 -16.07
N ARG A 202 0.33 9.11 -16.26
CA ARG A 202 0.48 8.49 -17.57
C ARG A 202 -0.55 9.00 -18.59
N ASN A 203 -1.83 9.09 -18.17
CA ASN A 203 -2.92 9.42 -19.08
C ASN A 203 -2.98 10.92 -19.43
N GLU A 204 -2.74 11.78 -18.43
CA GLU A 204 -2.89 13.23 -18.61
C GLU A 204 -1.57 13.91 -19.05
N PHE A 205 -0.42 13.37 -18.60
CA PHE A 205 0.87 14.00 -18.85
C PHE A 205 1.83 13.16 -19.70
N GLY A 206 1.42 11.95 -20.10
CA GLY A 206 2.27 11.03 -20.86
C GLY A 206 3.47 10.47 -20.07
N GLN A 207 3.51 10.70 -18.75
CA GLN A 207 4.61 10.26 -17.90
C GLN A 207 4.39 8.82 -17.43
N ALA A 208 5.14 7.89 -18.00
CA ALA A 208 5.13 6.48 -17.58
C ALA A 208 6.12 6.28 -16.44
N LEU A 209 5.63 6.27 -15.19
CA LEU A 209 6.43 5.91 -14.03
C LEU A 209 6.40 4.40 -13.83
N ASP A 210 7.57 3.77 -13.90
CA ASP A 210 7.76 2.37 -13.54
C ASP A 210 8.02 2.19 -12.03
N PHE A 211 8.12 0.94 -11.60
CA PHE A 211 8.28 0.58 -10.20
C PHE A 211 9.52 1.23 -9.56
N ALA A 212 10.66 1.15 -10.24
CA ALA A 212 11.92 1.70 -9.74
C ALA A 212 11.92 3.23 -9.69
N THR A 213 11.36 3.88 -10.70
CA THR A 213 11.22 5.35 -10.75
C THR A 213 10.32 5.86 -9.62
N TRP A 214 9.18 5.18 -9.35
CA TRP A 214 8.34 5.52 -8.21
C TRP A 214 9.10 5.38 -6.89
N MET A 215 9.81 4.24 -6.70
CA MET A 215 10.61 4.02 -5.49
C MET A 215 11.70 5.09 -5.30
N GLY A 216 12.30 5.55 -6.40
CA GLY A 216 13.29 6.63 -6.37
C GLY A 216 12.77 7.94 -5.77
N MET A 217 11.47 8.19 -5.88
CA MET A 217 10.79 9.35 -5.25
C MET A 217 10.20 8.99 -3.88
N GLY A 218 9.56 7.83 -3.77
CA GLY A 218 8.83 7.42 -2.57
C GLY A 218 9.74 7.05 -1.41
N LEU A 219 10.83 6.32 -1.65
CA LEU A 219 11.75 5.91 -0.58
C LEU A 219 12.42 7.08 0.14
N PRO A 220 12.97 8.11 -0.53
CA PRO A 220 13.49 9.29 0.16
C PRO A 220 12.45 9.97 1.04
N ALA A 221 11.19 10.07 0.57
CA ALA A 221 10.10 10.62 1.36
C ALA A 221 9.82 9.78 2.62
N VAL A 222 9.75 8.45 2.49
CA VAL A 222 9.57 7.53 3.63
C VAL A 222 10.73 7.63 4.61
N LEU A 223 11.99 7.62 4.12
CA LEU A 223 13.19 7.72 4.94
C LEU A 223 13.28 9.03 5.71
N LEU A 224 12.73 10.11 5.18
CA LEU A 224 12.63 11.39 5.87
C LEU A 224 11.45 11.42 6.86
N MET A 225 10.28 10.97 6.44
CA MET A 225 9.04 11.11 7.23
C MET A 225 8.99 10.17 8.44
N ILE A 226 9.56 8.97 8.37
CA ILE A 226 9.57 8.03 9.51
C ILE A 226 10.37 8.60 10.70
N PRO A 227 11.62 9.06 10.56
CA PRO A 227 12.34 9.70 11.68
C PRO A 227 11.65 10.97 12.19
N VAL A 228 11.10 11.80 11.29
CA VAL A 228 10.36 13.00 11.68
C VAL A 228 9.10 12.62 12.46
N GLY A 229 8.31 11.68 11.99
CA GLY A 229 7.13 11.18 12.70
C GLY A 229 7.47 10.58 14.07
N TRP A 230 8.53 9.77 14.13
CA TRP A 230 9.05 9.24 15.39
C TRP A 230 9.46 10.35 16.36
N PHE A 231 10.22 11.35 15.88
CA PHE A 231 10.63 12.49 16.70
C PHE A 231 9.43 13.28 17.21
N VAL A 232 8.45 13.59 16.36
CA VAL A 232 7.23 14.29 16.74
C VAL A 232 6.46 13.51 17.80
N LEU A 233 6.24 12.22 17.60
CA LEU A 233 5.51 11.38 18.54
C LEU A 233 6.23 11.24 19.88
N THR A 234 7.55 11.02 19.88
CA THR A 234 8.30 10.70 21.11
C THR A 234 8.79 11.92 21.88
N ARG A 235 8.87 13.10 21.24
CA ARG A 235 9.45 14.32 21.84
C ARG A 235 8.49 15.49 21.94
N LEU A 236 7.55 15.63 20.99
CA LEU A 236 6.67 16.79 20.91
C LEU A 236 5.23 16.45 21.35
N ALA A 237 4.64 15.38 20.82
CA ALA A 237 3.24 15.05 21.07
C ALA A 237 3.04 14.32 22.39
N PHE A 238 3.92 13.38 22.73
CA PHE A 238 3.82 12.56 23.93
C PHE A 238 5.03 12.73 24.84
N ASN A 239 4.76 12.97 26.12
CA ASN A 239 5.84 13.07 27.11
C ASN A 239 6.23 11.66 27.59
N LEU A 240 7.29 11.13 27.02
CA LEU A 240 7.89 9.85 27.40
C LEU A 240 9.07 10.02 28.36
N LYS A 241 9.25 11.24 28.96
CA LYS A 241 10.34 11.51 29.90
C LYS A 241 10.14 10.66 31.17
N GLY A 242 11.25 10.09 31.64
CA GLY A 242 11.26 9.24 32.85
C GLY A 242 10.88 7.79 32.58
N ALA A 243 10.58 7.41 31.35
CA ALA A 243 10.44 6.02 30.98
C ALA A 243 11.83 5.33 30.97
N GLY A 244 11.96 4.30 31.81
CA GLY A 244 13.16 3.46 31.87
C GLY A 244 13.18 2.39 30.78
N GLU A 245 14.22 1.59 30.74
CA GLU A 245 14.26 0.38 29.91
C GLU A 245 13.35 -0.69 30.51
N SER A 246 12.58 -1.36 29.66
CA SER A 246 11.72 -2.48 30.04
C SER A 246 12.36 -3.77 29.59
N SER A 247 12.87 -4.55 30.54
CA SER A 247 13.39 -5.89 30.27
C SER A 247 12.27 -6.86 29.90
N ALA A 248 11.06 -6.67 30.44
CA ALA A 248 9.90 -7.51 30.12
C ALA A 248 9.42 -7.30 28.69
N ALA A 249 9.46 -6.06 28.17
CA ALA A 249 9.13 -5.79 26.77
C ALA A 249 10.11 -6.48 25.80
N GLU A 250 11.40 -6.41 26.11
CA GLU A 250 12.43 -7.07 25.30
C GLU A 250 12.27 -8.60 25.33
N GLU A 251 12.08 -9.17 26.54
CA GLU A 251 11.86 -10.61 26.70
C GLU A 251 10.57 -11.07 26.01
N MET A 252 9.49 -10.28 26.09
CA MET A 252 8.24 -10.57 25.39
C MET A 252 8.44 -10.62 23.87
N VAL A 253 9.08 -9.63 23.28
CA VAL A 253 9.35 -9.63 21.82
C VAL A 253 10.22 -10.82 21.45
N ARG A 254 11.21 -11.15 22.28
CA ARG A 254 12.09 -12.31 22.08
C ARG A 254 11.35 -13.63 22.22
N SER A 255 10.47 -13.77 23.22
CA SER A 255 9.67 -14.98 23.41
C SER A 255 8.67 -15.20 22.27
N GLU A 256 8.02 -14.14 21.78
CA GLU A 256 7.17 -14.20 20.59
C GLU A 256 7.97 -14.65 19.35
N LEU A 257 9.18 -14.11 19.17
CA LEU A 257 10.06 -14.52 18.07
C LEU A 257 10.49 -15.98 18.16
N VAL A 258 10.86 -16.43 19.37
CA VAL A 258 11.19 -17.84 19.64
C VAL A 258 9.97 -18.73 19.44
N GLY A 259 8.79 -18.28 19.86
CA GLY A 259 7.50 -18.99 19.67
C GLY A 259 7.14 -19.25 18.20
N LEU A 260 7.63 -18.41 17.26
CA LEU A 260 7.48 -18.68 15.83
C LEU A 260 8.28 -19.92 15.35
N GLY A 261 9.26 -20.37 16.11
CA GLY A 261 10.11 -21.50 15.76
C GLY A 261 10.93 -21.30 14.49
N LYS A 262 11.38 -22.39 13.88
CA LYS A 262 12.11 -22.36 12.60
C LYS A 262 11.17 -21.97 11.47
N MET A 263 11.73 -21.28 10.46
CA MET A 263 10.98 -20.96 9.24
C MET A 263 10.44 -22.22 8.57
N THR A 264 9.13 -22.26 8.35
CA THR A 264 8.46 -23.39 7.70
C THR A 264 8.71 -23.40 6.18
N THR A 265 8.54 -24.56 5.56
CA THR A 265 8.68 -24.66 4.08
C THR A 265 7.74 -23.70 3.32
N PRO A 266 6.45 -23.53 3.71
CA PRO A 266 5.60 -22.53 3.08
C PRO A 266 6.08 -21.09 3.28
N GLU A 267 6.53 -20.72 4.49
CA GLU A 267 7.13 -19.39 4.73
C GLU A 267 8.33 -19.14 3.83
N LEU A 268 9.23 -20.13 3.69
CA LEU A 268 10.41 -20.01 2.84
C LEU A 268 10.03 -19.84 1.36
N ARG A 269 9.03 -20.60 0.88
CA ARG A 269 8.53 -20.47 -0.50
C ARG A 269 7.96 -19.07 -0.75
N VAL A 270 7.17 -18.55 0.19
CA VAL A 270 6.60 -17.19 0.08
C VAL A 270 7.70 -16.15 0.15
N ALA A 271 8.69 -16.30 1.05
CA ALA A 271 9.82 -15.38 1.15
C ALA A 271 10.65 -15.37 -0.16
N THR A 272 10.89 -16.53 -0.76
CA THR A 272 11.60 -16.65 -2.04
C THR A 272 10.80 -16.03 -3.18
N LEU A 273 9.49 -16.35 -3.28
CA LEU A 273 8.61 -15.77 -4.28
C LEU A 273 8.58 -14.24 -4.16
N PHE A 274 8.32 -13.72 -2.96
CA PHE A 274 8.31 -12.29 -2.69
C PHE A 274 9.63 -11.61 -3.04
N GLY A 275 10.76 -12.20 -2.60
CA GLY A 275 12.10 -11.68 -2.91
C GLY A 275 12.35 -11.65 -4.42
N THR A 276 11.95 -12.69 -5.15
CA THR A 276 12.06 -12.77 -6.61
C THR A 276 11.23 -11.68 -7.30
N VAL A 277 9.95 -11.55 -6.93
CA VAL A 277 9.05 -10.52 -7.49
C VAL A 277 9.57 -9.11 -7.21
N ALA A 278 10.02 -8.84 -5.98
CA ALA A 278 10.58 -7.55 -5.60
C ALA A 278 11.86 -7.22 -6.42
N LEU A 279 12.75 -8.21 -6.59
CA LEU A 279 13.96 -8.03 -7.41
C LEU A 279 13.62 -7.81 -8.89
N LEU A 280 12.63 -8.52 -9.43
CA LEU A 280 12.20 -8.33 -10.82
C LEU A 280 11.60 -6.93 -11.02
N TRP A 281 10.79 -6.44 -10.09
CA TRP A 281 10.23 -5.09 -10.16
C TRP A 281 11.31 -4.00 -10.06
N MET A 282 12.18 -4.09 -9.05
CA MET A 282 13.25 -3.10 -8.84
C MET A 282 14.30 -3.14 -9.94
N GLY A 283 14.59 -4.32 -10.47
CA GLY A 283 15.64 -4.51 -11.48
C GLY A 283 15.16 -4.40 -12.92
N ARG A 284 13.88 -4.07 -13.18
CA ARG A 284 13.35 -3.99 -14.55
C ARG A 284 14.04 -2.95 -15.40
N SER A 285 14.16 -1.75 -14.87
CA SER A 285 14.88 -0.62 -15.46
C SER A 285 15.40 0.24 -14.30
N LEU A 286 16.71 0.33 -14.18
CA LEU A 286 17.31 1.21 -13.17
C LEU A 286 17.44 2.61 -13.79
N PRO A 287 16.94 3.67 -13.14
CA PRO A 287 17.14 5.05 -13.62
C PRO A 287 18.63 5.34 -13.77
N ALA A 288 19.04 5.82 -14.94
CA ALA A 288 20.44 6.15 -15.21
C ALA A 288 21.01 7.15 -14.18
N GLU A 289 20.16 8.01 -13.63
CA GLU A 289 20.50 9.00 -12.60
C GLU A 289 20.96 8.37 -11.27
N LEU A 290 20.44 7.20 -10.91
CA LEU A 290 20.90 6.47 -9.72
C LEU A 290 22.28 5.86 -9.88
N LEU A 291 22.76 5.67 -11.11
CA LEU A 291 24.03 5.04 -11.44
C LEU A 291 25.17 6.05 -11.64
N THR A 292 24.87 7.34 -11.78
CA THR A 292 25.89 8.40 -11.93
C THR A 292 26.79 8.56 -10.71
N TRP A 293 26.37 7.98 -9.54
CA TRP A 293 27.16 7.97 -8.31
C TRP A 293 28.23 6.86 -8.26
N THR A 294 28.23 5.96 -9.23
CA THR A 294 29.22 4.86 -9.27
C THR A 294 30.22 5.10 -10.38
N PRO A 295 31.51 5.40 -10.06
CA PRO A 295 32.54 5.67 -11.07
C PRO A 295 32.83 4.47 -11.99
N PHE A 296 32.29 3.30 -11.68
CA PHE A 296 32.46 2.08 -12.47
C PHE A 296 31.42 1.91 -13.61
N PHE A 297 30.34 2.70 -13.62
CA PHE A 297 29.18 2.46 -14.51
C PHE A 297 28.79 3.68 -15.38
N SER A 298 29.64 4.70 -15.43
CA SER A 298 29.41 5.94 -16.18
C SER A 298 29.80 5.85 -17.67
N GLY A 299 29.60 4.70 -18.32
CA GLY A 299 29.77 4.55 -19.76
C GLY A 299 28.52 5.04 -20.51
N GLU A 300 28.68 5.97 -21.45
CA GLU A 300 27.61 6.37 -22.39
C GLU A 300 27.00 5.12 -23.04
N GLY A 301 25.68 4.91 -22.83
CA GLY A 301 24.90 3.88 -23.52
C GLY A 301 24.56 2.61 -22.73
N TRP A 302 24.94 2.48 -21.45
CA TRP A 302 24.55 1.32 -20.63
C TRP A 302 23.30 1.64 -19.82
N ASN A 303 22.17 1.09 -20.24
CA ASN A 303 20.95 1.01 -19.45
C ASN A 303 20.98 -0.30 -18.64
N TRP A 304 20.96 -0.21 -17.31
CA TRP A 304 20.93 -1.38 -16.43
C TRP A 304 19.50 -1.83 -16.18
N GLY A 305 19.31 -3.13 -16.09
CA GLY A 305 18.04 -3.77 -15.76
C GLY A 305 17.77 -5.00 -16.60
N TRP A 306 16.70 -5.71 -16.26
CA TRP A 306 16.31 -6.94 -16.96
C TRP A 306 15.89 -6.67 -18.42
N ASN A 307 15.19 -5.57 -18.68
CA ASN A 307 14.75 -5.22 -20.03
C ASN A 307 15.92 -4.89 -20.96
N PRO A 308 16.92 -4.08 -20.60
CA PRO A 308 18.13 -3.92 -21.38
C PRO A 308 18.90 -5.22 -21.60
N LEU A 309 19.01 -6.07 -20.58
CA LEU A 309 19.66 -7.39 -20.70
C LEU A 309 18.90 -8.30 -21.67
N LEU A 310 17.58 -8.37 -21.57
CA LEU A 310 16.75 -9.15 -22.47
C LEU A 310 16.81 -8.62 -23.90
N ALA A 311 16.82 -7.31 -24.10
CA ALA A 311 16.98 -6.71 -25.41
C ALA A 311 18.34 -7.08 -26.03
N TRP A 312 19.42 -7.00 -25.27
CA TRP A 312 20.75 -7.41 -25.72
C TRP A 312 20.83 -8.90 -26.08
N LEU A 313 20.20 -9.78 -25.25
CA LEU A 313 20.14 -11.22 -25.51
C LEU A 313 19.35 -11.53 -26.79
N THR A 314 18.20 -10.89 -27.01
CA THR A 314 17.39 -11.11 -28.20
C THR A 314 18.10 -10.65 -29.47
N ASP A 315 18.80 -9.52 -29.41
CA ASP A 315 19.62 -9.01 -30.52
C ASP A 315 20.79 -9.96 -30.83
N THR A 316 21.51 -10.41 -29.79
CA THR A 316 22.67 -11.33 -29.92
C THR A 316 22.25 -12.68 -30.47
N LEU A 317 21.04 -13.17 -30.10
CA LEU A 317 20.50 -14.46 -30.58
C LEU A 317 19.76 -14.36 -31.91
N GLY A 318 19.65 -13.16 -32.49
CA GLY A 318 18.94 -12.93 -33.75
C GLY A 318 17.42 -13.16 -33.65
N ILE A 319 16.85 -12.99 -32.44
CA ILE A 319 15.42 -13.13 -32.22
C ILE A 319 14.73 -11.82 -32.72
N PRO A 320 13.80 -11.87 -33.67
CA PRO A 320 13.24 -10.68 -34.31
C PRO A 320 12.23 -9.92 -33.43
N VAL A 321 12.12 -10.27 -32.14
CA VAL A 321 11.18 -9.66 -31.19
C VAL A 321 11.93 -9.25 -29.95
N ALA A 322 11.89 -7.97 -29.59
CA ALA A 322 12.40 -7.49 -28.31
C ALA A 322 11.51 -7.96 -27.17
N ILE A 323 12.05 -8.83 -26.31
CA ILE A 323 11.36 -9.28 -25.09
C ILE A 323 11.49 -8.19 -24.04
N GLN A 324 10.36 -7.67 -23.58
CA GLN A 324 10.32 -6.70 -22.50
C GLN A 324 9.33 -7.16 -21.41
N MET A 325 9.72 -7.07 -20.17
CA MET A 325 8.85 -7.32 -19.02
C MET A 325 8.26 -6.01 -18.52
N THR A 326 6.96 -5.98 -18.31
CA THR A 326 6.25 -4.88 -17.65
C THR A 326 6.00 -5.22 -16.19
N ASP A 327 5.79 -4.21 -15.34
CA ASP A 327 5.47 -4.42 -13.92
C ASP A 327 4.22 -5.28 -13.76
N THR A 328 3.25 -5.13 -14.67
CA THR A 328 2.03 -5.94 -14.70
C THR A 328 2.32 -7.41 -15.01
N GLN A 329 3.19 -7.70 -15.97
CA GLN A 329 3.55 -9.08 -16.31
C GLN A 329 4.27 -9.78 -15.15
N ILE A 330 5.20 -9.07 -14.47
CA ILE A 330 5.88 -9.57 -13.28
C ILE A 330 4.87 -9.86 -12.15
N ALA A 331 3.85 -9.02 -12.00
CA ALA A 331 2.82 -9.20 -10.97
C ALA A 331 1.94 -10.44 -11.19
N VAL A 332 1.73 -10.85 -12.44
CA VAL A 332 0.81 -11.93 -12.83
C VAL A 332 1.53 -13.26 -13.02
N MET A 333 2.86 -13.28 -13.19
CA MET A 333 3.69 -14.49 -13.20
C MET A 333 3.73 -15.18 -11.83
#